data_88419a988bcdde43e2105d6edbc29da2
#
_entry.id   88419a988bcdde43e2105d6edbc29da2
#
_cell.length_a   1.000
_cell.length_b   1.000
_cell.length_c   1.000
_cell.angle_alpha   90.00
_cell.angle_beta   90.00
_cell.angle_gamma   90.00
#
_symmetry.space_group_name_H-M   'P 1'
#
loop_
_entity.id
_entity.type
_entity.pdbx_description
1 polymer ?
#
loop_
_entity_poly.entity_id
_entity_poly.type
_entity_poly.pdbx_seq_one_letter_code
_entity_poly.pdbx_strand_id
1 'polypeptide(L)'
;YVKQYPDRVVIENPGGFLDGITEDNIITHPSIPRNKLIAETLQNLKYVQRTGQGVDIIFKDMVSMGKPYPRYRSFNDAVSLTIFSAIDNTEFVKFITEVQDKNSKIMPLAEMMILRDLMDNRKEQLSELSRKVQKSLDETKKSCNELVNSGLIEIVSPYYMPIVPLL
;
A
#
# COMPACT_ATOMS: atom_id res chain seq x y z
N TYR A 1 -5.78 10.16 19.80
CA TYR A 1 -6.44 11.37 19.31
C TYR A 1 -6.83 11.18 17.85
N VAL A 2 -8.00 11.72 17.47
CA VAL A 2 -8.44 11.78 16.06
C VAL A 2 -8.68 13.24 15.71
N LYS A 3 -8.00 13.72 14.68
CA LYS A 3 -8.11 15.11 14.19
C LYS A 3 -8.63 15.06 12.76
N GLN A 4 -9.74 15.74 12.50
CA GLN A 4 -10.33 15.84 11.17
C GLN A 4 -10.01 17.23 10.59
N TYR A 5 -9.51 17.21 9.35
CA TYR A 5 -9.25 18.38 8.51
C TYR A 5 -10.11 18.29 7.24
N PRO A 6 -10.27 19.37 6.48
CA PRO A 6 -11.04 19.32 5.22
C PRO A 6 -10.50 18.32 4.19
N ASP A 7 -9.18 18.08 4.19
CA ASP A 7 -8.45 17.29 3.21
C ASP A 7 -7.89 15.96 3.74
N ARG A 8 -7.97 15.71 5.05
CA ARG A 8 -7.40 14.51 5.69
C ARG A 8 -7.96 14.23 7.07
N VAL A 9 -7.76 13.01 7.52
CA VAL A 9 -7.92 12.60 8.92
C VAL A 9 -6.56 12.18 9.46
N VAL A 10 -6.22 12.61 10.67
CA VAL A 10 -5.00 12.24 11.39
C VAL A 10 -5.38 11.48 12.65
N ILE A 11 -4.83 10.28 12.80
CA ILE A 11 -5.03 9.42 13.98
C ILE A 11 -3.68 9.30 14.69
N GLU A 12 -3.64 9.71 15.97
CA GLU A 12 -2.42 9.68 16.78
C GLU A 12 -2.62 8.80 18.01
N ASN A 13 -1.66 7.94 18.27
CA ASN A 13 -1.61 7.11 19.47
C ASN A 13 -0.30 7.33 20.23
N PRO A 14 -0.32 7.36 21.57
CA PRO A 14 0.90 7.35 22.38
C PRO A 14 1.74 6.10 22.15
N GLY A 15 3.05 6.25 22.27
CA GLY A 15 4.04 5.19 22.04
C GLY A 15 4.45 5.08 20.58
N GLY A 16 5.76 5.11 20.31
CA GLY A 16 6.35 4.90 18.98
C GLY A 16 6.10 3.50 18.42
N PHE A 17 6.60 3.21 17.24
CA PHE A 17 6.58 1.85 16.71
C PHE A 17 7.33 0.89 17.65
N LEU A 18 6.94 -0.38 17.61
CA LEU A 18 7.72 -1.43 18.26
C LEU A 18 9.04 -1.65 17.51
N ASP A 19 10.04 -2.20 18.22
CA ASP A 19 11.34 -2.50 17.65
C ASP A 19 11.22 -3.34 16.37
N GLY A 20 11.95 -2.93 15.35
CA GLY A 20 11.94 -3.55 14.03
C GLY A 20 10.87 -3.04 13.08
N ILE A 21 9.86 -2.31 13.55
CA ILE A 21 8.84 -1.68 12.70
C ILE A 21 9.28 -0.26 12.34
N THR A 22 9.23 0.06 11.05
CA THR A 22 9.56 1.39 10.52
C THR A 22 8.50 1.84 9.51
N GLU A 23 8.54 3.09 9.10
CA GLU A 23 7.68 3.62 8.03
C GLU A 23 7.92 2.89 6.70
N ASP A 24 9.15 2.38 6.48
CA ASP A 24 9.57 1.73 5.25
C ASP A 24 9.30 0.21 5.20
N ASN A 25 8.82 -0.39 6.29
CA ASN A 25 8.50 -1.82 6.32
C ASN A 25 7.12 -2.15 6.89
N ILE A 26 6.32 -1.13 7.22
CA ILE A 26 5.04 -1.32 7.91
C ILE A 26 4.01 -2.16 7.12
N ILE A 27 4.11 -2.19 5.79
CA ILE A 27 3.22 -3.00 4.94
C ILE A 27 3.55 -4.50 5.08
N THR A 28 4.84 -4.83 5.18
CA THR A 28 5.30 -6.23 5.11
C THR A 28 5.74 -6.79 6.45
N HIS A 29 5.91 -5.94 7.46
CA HIS A 29 6.32 -6.40 8.78
C HIS A 29 5.20 -7.22 9.45
N PRO A 30 5.51 -8.39 10.02
CA PRO A 30 4.52 -9.17 10.78
C PRO A 30 3.88 -8.37 11.89
N SER A 31 2.59 -8.57 12.11
CA SER A 31 1.86 -7.91 13.20
C SER A 31 2.39 -8.37 14.57
N ILE A 32 2.89 -7.43 15.36
CA ILE A 32 3.37 -7.68 16.73
C ILE A 32 2.50 -6.85 17.69
N PRO A 33 1.75 -7.48 18.58
CA PRO A 33 0.96 -6.75 19.56
C PRO A 33 1.85 -6.20 20.68
N ARG A 34 1.70 -4.93 21.04
CA ARG A 34 2.37 -4.33 22.20
C ARG A 34 1.98 -5.00 23.51
N ASN A 35 0.71 -5.39 23.64
CA ASN A 35 0.18 -6.14 24.76
C ASN A 35 -0.57 -7.36 24.23
N LYS A 36 0.05 -8.53 24.39
CA LYS A 36 -0.46 -9.79 23.87
C LYS A 36 -1.80 -10.15 24.51
N LEU A 37 -1.94 -9.98 25.84
CA LEU A 37 -3.16 -10.33 26.57
C LEU A 37 -4.35 -9.48 26.12
N ILE A 38 -4.17 -8.17 26.01
CA ILE A 38 -5.21 -7.26 25.50
C ILE A 38 -5.59 -7.62 24.06
N ALA A 39 -4.61 -7.85 23.21
CA ALA A 39 -4.86 -8.20 21.81
C ALA A 39 -5.64 -9.52 21.66
N GLU A 40 -5.31 -10.54 22.47
CA GLU A 40 -6.03 -11.83 22.51
C GLU A 40 -7.45 -11.67 23.06
N THR A 41 -7.63 -10.88 24.12
CA THR A 41 -8.94 -10.60 24.68
C THR A 41 -9.85 -9.91 23.66
N LEU A 42 -9.36 -8.86 23.00
CA LEU A 42 -10.12 -8.14 21.97
C LEU A 42 -10.43 -9.03 20.76
N GLN A 43 -9.53 -9.93 20.38
CA GLN A 43 -9.76 -10.90 19.32
C GLN A 43 -10.86 -11.89 19.70
N ASN A 44 -10.84 -12.44 20.92
CA ASN A 44 -11.86 -13.37 21.42
C ASN A 44 -13.24 -12.71 21.49
N LEU A 45 -13.28 -11.42 21.80
CA LEU A 45 -14.48 -10.58 21.77
C LEU A 45 -14.88 -10.14 20.36
N LYS A 46 -14.13 -10.52 19.31
CA LYS A 46 -14.33 -10.15 17.89
C LYS A 46 -14.26 -8.64 17.60
N TYR A 47 -13.63 -7.85 18.48
CA TYR A 47 -13.38 -6.42 18.23
C TYR A 47 -12.21 -6.16 17.31
N VAL A 48 -11.24 -7.08 17.22
CA VAL A 48 -10.08 -6.97 16.32
C VAL A 48 -9.82 -8.29 15.59
N GLN A 49 -9.28 -8.18 14.39
CA GLN A 49 -8.76 -9.31 13.62
C GLN A 49 -7.23 -9.29 13.72
N ARG A 50 -6.61 -10.38 14.21
CA ARG A 50 -5.15 -10.50 14.32
C ARG A 50 -4.51 -11.05 13.04
N THR A 51 -5.01 -10.66 11.89
CA THR A 51 -4.50 -11.16 10.60
C THR A 51 -3.30 -10.37 10.08
N GLY A 52 -2.95 -9.24 10.72
CA GLY A 52 -1.91 -8.33 10.23
C GLY A 52 -2.29 -7.56 8.96
N GLN A 53 -3.53 -7.68 8.51
CA GLN A 53 -3.99 -7.12 7.23
C GLN A 53 -4.49 -5.68 7.31
N GLY A 54 -4.51 -5.07 8.50
CA GLY A 54 -5.10 -3.72 8.67
C GLY A 54 -4.37 -2.65 7.85
N VAL A 55 -3.04 -2.69 7.83
CA VAL A 55 -2.22 -1.76 7.04
C VAL A 55 -2.45 -1.98 5.55
N ASP A 56 -2.41 -3.23 5.10
CA ASP A 56 -2.64 -3.61 3.70
C ASP A 56 -4.00 -3.14 3.19
N ILE A 57 -5.05 -3.29 4.01
CA ILE A 57 -6.40 -2.84 3.66
C ILE A 57 -6.42 -1.32 3.48
N ILE A 58 -5.85 -0.56 4.42
CA ILE A 58 -5.80 0.90 4.32
C ILE A 58 -5.06 1.34 3.05
N PHE A 59 -3.88 0.77 2.77
CA PHE A 59 -3.12 1.07 1.55
C PHE A 59 -3.91 0.71 0.30
N LYS A 60 -4.49 -0.48 0.27
CA LYS A 60 -5.26 -0.98 -0.86
C LYS A 60 -6.47 -0.10 -1.17
N ASP A 61 -7.24 0.26 -0.14
CA ASP A 61 -8.42 1.12 -0.30
C ASP A 61 -8.02 2.51 -0.81
N MET A 62 -6.95 3.10 -0.24
CA MET A 62 -6.47 4.40 -0.69
C MET A 62 -6.03 4.37 -2.15
N VAL A 63 -5.22 3.36 -2.54
CA VAL A 63 -4.75 3.21 -3.92
C VAL A 63 -5.90 2.97 -4.88
N SER A 64 -6.82 2.06 -4.56
CA SER A 64 -7.97 1.73 -5.43
C SER A 64 -8.93 2.91 -5.63
N MET A 65 -8.99 3.80 -4.64
CA MET A 65 -9.77 5.05 -4.72
C MET A 65 -9.03 6.19 -5.41
N GLY A 66 -7.81 5.98 -5.92
CA GLY A 66 -7.00 7.02 -6.53
C GLY A 66 -6.58 8.13 -5.55
N LYS A 67 -6.46 7.81 -4.27
CA LYS A 67 -6.03 8.73 -3.23
C LYS A 67 -4.54 8.59 -2.95
N PRO A 68 -3.88 9.63 -2.40
CA PRO A 68 -2.50 9.52 -1.94
C PRO A 68 -2.32 8.37 -0.95
N TYR A 69 -1.14 7.75 -0.93
CA TYR A 69 -0.82 6.72 0.05
C TYR A 69 -1.04 7.22 1.48
N PRO A 70 -1.54 6.37 2.39
CA PRO A 70 -1.61 6.72 3.81
C PRO A 70 -0.18 6.98 4.31
N ARG A 71 -0.04 7.98 5.18
CA ARG A 71 1.27 8.34 5.72
C ARG A 71 1.35 7.93 7.19
N TYR A 72 2.22 7.01 7.48
CA TYR A 72 2.61 6.68 8.85
C TYR A 72 3.82 7.49 9.25
N ARG A 73 3.86 7.93 10.50
CA ARG A 73 5.04 8.55 11.11
C ARG A 73 5.18 8.07 12.54
N SER A 74 6.39 7.71 12.92
CA SER A 74 6.74 7.36 14.28
C SER A 74 7.62 8.44 14.90
N PHE A 75 7.21 8.89 16.07
CA PHE A 75 7.98 9.74 16.95
C PHE A 75 8.41 8.92 18.17
N ASN A 76 9.30 9.47 19.02
CA ASN A 76 9.78 8.73 20.20
C ASN A 76 8.65 8.28 21.13
N ASP A 77 7.56 9.03 21.19
CA ASP A 77 6.44 8.86 22.13
C ASP A 77 5.06 8.77 21.45
N ALA A 78 5.00 8.73 20.12
CA ALA A 78 3.73 8.68 19.40
C ALA A 78 3.88 8.05 18.01
N VAL A 79 2.79 7.44 17.52
CA VAL A 79 2.59 7.05 16.11
C VAL A 79 1.44 7.85 15.54
N SER A 80 1.61 8.38 14.36
CA SER A 80 0.60 9.12 13.59
C SER A 80 0.30 8.43 12.27
N LEU A 81 -0.99 8.28 11.97
CA LEU A 81 -1.50 7.86 10.66
C LEU A 81 -2.28 9.02 10.04
N THR A 82 -1.89 9.42 8.83
CA THR A 82 -2.63 10.40 8.02
C THR A 82 -3.32 9.69 6.86
N ILE A 83 -4.63 9.87 6.75
CA ILE A 83 -5.48 9.36 5.66
C ILE A 83 -6.00 10.58 4.88
N PHE A 84 -5.71 10.65 3.59
CA PHE A 84 -6.11 11.76 2.72
C PHE A 84 -7.50 11.55 2.14
N SER A 85 -8.28 12.62 1.94
CA SER A 85 -9.64 12.56 1.41
C SER A 85 -9.70 12.83 -0.10
N ALA A 86 -8.82 13.69 -0.61
CA ALA A 86 -8.81 14.07 -2.01
C ALA A 86 -8.39 12.90 -2.93
N ILE A 87 -9.05 12.79 -4.09
CA ILE A 87 -8.64 11.88 -5.17
C ILE A 87 -7.63 12.65 -6.01
N ASP A 88 -6.43 12.09 -6.19
CA ASP A 88 -5.35 12.71 -6.96
C ASP A 88 -5.13 12.02 -8.32
N ASN A 89 -5.66 10.80 -8.51
CA ASN A 89 -5.47 10.04 -9.75
C ASN A 89 -6.77 9.32 -10.19
N THR A 90 -7.66 10.04 -10.83
CA THR A 90 -8.92 9.49 -11.36
C THR A 90 -8.70 8.57 -12.57
N GLU A 91 -7.64 8.78 -13.34
CA GLU A 91 -7.30 7.94 -14.49
C GLU A 91 -6.87 6.55 -14.03
N PHE A 92 -6.08 6.48 -12.96
CA PHE A 92 -5.71 5.22 -12.35
C PHE A 92 -6.95 4.44 -11.85
N VAL A 93 -7.91 5.11 -11.24
CA VAL A 93 -9.15 4.46 -10.76
C VAL A 93 -9.90 3.80 -11.91
N LYS A 94 -10.09 4.51 -13.02
CA LYS A 94 -10.73 3.97 -14.21
C LYS A 94 -9.98 2.76 -14.75
N PHE A 95 -8.67 2.91 -14.94
CA PHE A 95 -7.80 1.89 -15.46
C PHE A 95 -7.84 0.61 -14.60
N ILE A 96 -7.67 0.73 -13.27
CA ILE A 96 -7.66 -0.43 -12.38
C ILE A 96 -9.02 -1.15 -12.32
N THR A 97 -10.12 -0.38 -12.40
CA THR A 97 -11.47 -0.93 -12.44
C THR A 97 -11.66 -1.76 -13.70
N GLU A 98 -11.31 -1.23 -14.87
CA GLU A 98 -11.40 -1.95 -16.15
C GLU A 98 -10.54 -3.23 -16.16
N VAL A 99 -9.33 -3.17 -15.62
CA VAL A 99 -8.42 -4.33 -15.54
C VAL A 99 -9.00 -5.42 -14.62
N GLN A 100 -9.55 -5.05 -13.47
CA GLN A 100 -10.13 -6.01 -12.53
C GLN A 100 -11.43 -6.63 -13.08
N ASP A 101 -12.28 -5.84 -13.71
CA ASP A 101 -13.52 -6.34 -14.33
C ASP A 101 -13.21 -7.32 -15.46
N LYS A 102 -12.23 -6.99 -16.31
CA LYS A 102 -11.80 -7.83 -17.44
C LYS A 102 -11.22 -9.17 -16.99
N ASN A 103 -10.48 -9.17 -15.91
CA ASN A 103 -9.80 -10.37 -15.41
C ASN A 103 -10.63 -11.14 -14.36
N SER A 104 -11.76 -10.59 -13.90
CA SER A 104 -12.58 -11.13 -12.80
C SER A 104 -11.74 -11.48 -11.55
N LYS A 105 -10.65 -10.75 -11.32
CA LYS A 105 -9.68 -11.00 -10.25
C LYS A 105 -9.31 -9.68 -9.57
N ILE A 106 -9.38 -9.71 -8.25
CA ILE A 106 -8.91 -8.58 -7.43
C ILE A 106 -7.38 -8.55 -7.48
N MET A 107 -6.82 -7.41 -7.90
CA MET A 107 -5.37 -7.22 -7.99
C MET A 107 -4.73 -7.14 -6.60
N PRO A 108 -3.59 -7.81 -6.37
CA PRO A 108 -2.79 -7.67 -5.15
C PRO A 108 -2.30 -6.24 -4.94
N LEU A 109 -2.14 -5.81 -3.67
CA LEU A 109 -1.68 -4.46 -3.34
C LEU A 109 -0.35 -4.09 -4.01
N ALA A 110 0.65 -4.98 -3.99
CA ALA A 110 1.95 -4.71 -4.60
C ALA A 110 1.85 -4.43 -6.10
N GLU A 111 1.02 -5.19 -6.83
CA GLU A 111 0.78 -4.98 -8.26
C GLU A 111 0.10 -3.63 -8.52
N MET A 112 -0.90 -3.27 -7.70
CA MET A 112 -1.56 -1.96 -7.79
C MET A 112 -0.60 -0.81 -7.53
N MET A 113 0.28 -0.93 -6.53
CA MET A 113 1.28 0.08 -6.20
C MET A 113 2.32 0.23 -7.32
N ILE A 114 2.80 -0.89 -7.89
CA ILE A 114 3.72 -0.88 -9.03
C ILE A 114 3.09 -0.17 -10.23
N LEU A 115 1.86 -0.54 -10.60
CA LEU A 115 1.15 0.08 -11.72
C LEU A 115 0.96 1.57 -11.51
N ARG A 116 0.50 1.98 -10.34
CA ARG A 116 0.31 3.39 -10.02
C ARG A 116 1.60 4.18 -10.16
N ASP A 117 2.69 3.64 -9.60
CA ASP A 117 3.98 4.31 -9.65
C ASP A 117 4.52 4.43 -11.10
N LEU A 118 4.36 3.38 -11.90
CA LEU A 118 4.75 3.41 -13.31
C LEU A 118 3.87 4.36 -14.15
N MET A 119 2.60 4.51 -13.82
CA MET A 119 1.74 5.50 -14.48
C MET A 119 2.14 6.93 -14.13
N ASP A 120 2.51 7.19 -12.88
CA ASP A 120 2.94 8.51 -12.42
C ASP A 120 4.35 8.88 -12.96
N ASN A 121 5.29 7.94 -12.97
CA ASN A 121 6.72 8.16 -13.31
C ASN A 121 7.13 7.66 -14.68
N ARG A 122 6.26 6.95 -15.40
CA ARG A 122 6.46 6.35 -16.73
C ARG A 122 7.47 5.21 -16.79
N LYS A 123 8.49 5.21 -15.98
CA LYS A 123 9.51 4.14 -15.90
C LYS A 123 10.18 4.13 -14.53
N GLU A 124 10.47 2.94 -14.03
CA GLU A 124 11.20 2.75 -12.77
C GLU A 124 12.09 1.52 -12.81
N GLN A 125 13.13 1.52 -11.97
CA GLN A 125 13.97 0.36 -11.75
C GLN A 125 13.37 -0.57 -10.69
N LEU A 126 13.73 -1.85 -10.76
CA LEU A 126 13.24 -2.85 -9.81
C LEU A 126 13.56 -2.50 -8.34
N SER A 127 14.72 -1.92 -8.08
CA SER A 127 15.14 -1.49 -6.74
C SER A 127 14.22 -0.42 -6.16
N GLU A 128 13.81 0.56 -6.97
CA GLU A 128 12.89 1.61 -6.54
C GLU A 128 11.47 1.07 -6.33
N LEU A 129 11.00 0.21 -7.24
CA LEU A 129 9.73 -0.47 -7.07
C LEU A 129 9.71 -1.31 -5.79
N SER A 130 10.79 -2.08 -5.53
CA SER A 130 10.95 -2.89 -4.31
C SER A 130 10.84 -2.03 -3.04
N ARG A 131 11.53 -0.90 -3.01
CA ARG A 131 11.47 0.04 -1.88
C ARG A 131 10.05 0.59 -1.67
N LYS A 132 9.37 1.00 -2.74
CA LYS A 132 8.02 1.59 -2.68
C LYS A 132 6.96 0.58 -2.23
N VAL A 133 7.03 -0.67 -2.70
CA VAL A 133 6.11 -1.73 -2.27
C VAL A 133 6.53 -2.42 -0.97
N GLN A 134 7.67 -2.02 -0.40
CA GLN A 134 8.24 -2.55 0.84
C GLN A 134 8.44 -4.08 0.82
N LYS A 135 8.84 -4.63 -0.32
CA LYS A 135 9.11 -6.06 -0.52
C LYS A 135 10.54 -6.32 -0.96
N SER A 136 10.98 -7.57 -0.82
CA SER A 136 12.27 -8.00 -1.37
C SER A 136 12.30 -7.84 -2.90
N LEU A 137 13.52 -7.76 -3.46
CA LEU A 137 13.70 -7.69 -4.92
C LEU A 137 13.07 -8.88 -5.63
N ASP A 138 13.18 -10.09 -5.07
CA ASP A 138 12.63 -11.31 -5.66
C ASP A 138 11.10 -11.30 -5.67
N GLU A 139 10.46 -10.89 -4.57
CA GLU A 139 9.01 -10.78 -4.49
C GLU A 139 8.48 -9.69 -5.42
N THR A 140 9.16 -8.55 -5.48
CA THR A 140 8.80 -7.46 -6.40
C THR A 140 8.95 -7.90 -7.84
N LYS A 141 10.02 -8.61 -8.17
CA LYS A 141 10.22 -9.19 -9.51
C LYS A 141 9.10 -10.17 -9.89
N LYS A 142 8.61 -10.99 -8.96
CA LYS A 142 7.44 -11.85 -9.20
C LYS A 142 6.21 -11.04 -9.54
N SER A 143 5.90 -9.99 -8.76
CA SER A 143 4.77 -9.10 -9.04
C SER A 143 4.92 -8.39 -10.40
N CYS A 144 6.14 -7.92 -10.75
CA CYS A 144 6.40 -7.36 -12.08
C CYS A 144 6.17 -8.38 -13.20
N ASN A 145 6.63 -9.64 -13.03
CA ASN A 145 6.42 -10.68 -14.01
C ASN A 145 4.93 -11.00 -14.23
N GLU A 146 4.12 -11.02 -13.16
CA GLU A 146 2.66 -11.19 -13.28
C GLU A 146 2.03 -10.04 -14.10
N LEU A 147 2.48 -8.82 -13.88
CA LEU A 147 2.02 -7.66 -14.64
C LEU A 147 2.50 -7.70 -16.11
N VAL A 148 3.71 -8.18 -16.38
CA VAL A 148 4.21 -8.41 -17.75
C VAL A 148 3.39 -9.48 -18.44
N ASN A 149 3.13 -10.61 -17.78
CA ASN A 149 2.33 -11.72 -18.32
C ASN A 149 0.88 -11.28 -18.62
N SER A 150 0.37 -10.34 -17.83
CA SER A 150 -0.96 -9.74 -18.04
C SER A 150 -0.98 -8.64 -19.11
N GLY A 151 0.17 -8.30 -19.70
CA GLY A 151 0.29 -7.27 -20.73
C GLY A 151 0.07 -5.85 -20.21
N LEU A 152 0.25 -5.62 -18.91
CA LEU A 152 0.05 -4.31 -18.28
C LEU A 152 1.33 -3.48 -18.20
N ILE A 153 2.49 -4.13 -18.16
CA ILE A 153 3.81 -3.49 -18.18
C ILE A 153 4.75 -4.23 -19.12
N GLU A 154 5.80 -3.56 -19.55
CA GLU A 154 6.91 -4.13 -20.32
C GLU A 154 8.25 -3.92 -19.65
N ILE A 155 9.23 -4.75 -20.00
CA ILE A 155 10.60 -4.62 -19.54
C ILE A 155 11.43 -3.93 -20.62
N VAL A 156 11.86 -2.72 -20.34
CA VAL A 156 12.83 -1.98 -21.15
C VAL A 156 14.10 -1.83 -20.33
N SER A 157 14.94 -2.88 -20.34
CA SER A 157 16.10 -3.01 -19.45
C SER A 157 16.93 -1.73 -19.33
N PRO A 158 17.26 -1.28 -18.11
CA PRO A 158 16.99 -1.88 -16.80
C PRO A 158 15.66 -1.44 -16.15
N TYR A 159 14.75 -0.86 -16.91
CA TYR A 159 13.50 -0.26 -16.40
C TYR A 159 12.27 -1.13 -16.69
N TYR A 160 11.23 -0.91 -15.90
CA TYR A 160 9.86 -1.34 -16.16
C TYR A 160 9.04 -0.14 -16.64
N MET A 161 8.14 -0.35 -17.57
CA MET A 161 7.29 0.69 -18.15
C MET A 161 5.84 0.19 -18.27
N PRO A 162 4.83 1.06 -18.10
CA PRO A 162 3.44 0.67 -18.30
C PRO A 162 3.13 0.54 -19.79
N ILE A 163 2.37 -0.49 -20.16
CA ILE A 163 1.75 -0.59 -21.48
C ILE A 163 0.35 0.03 -21.37
N VAL A 164 0.30 1.32 -21.13
CA VAL A 164 -0.96 2.05 -21.12
C VAL A 164 -1.00 2.90 -22.37
N PRO A 165 -2.06 2.83 -23.19
CA PRO A 165 -2.24 3.82 -24.24
C PRO A 165 -2.25 5.19 -23.59
N LEU A 166 -1.35 6.07 -24.05
CA LEU A 166 -1.34 7.45 -23.65
C LEU A 166 -2.67 8.06 -24.09
N LEU A 167 -3.61 8.23 -23.14
CA LEU A 167 -4.81 9.01 -23.32
C LEU A 167 -4.48 10.49 -23.26
#